data_4354b97be15eda565ae9a121a16b8999
#
_entry.id   4354b97be15eda565ae9a121a16b8999
#
_cell.length_a   1.000
_cell.length_b   1.000
_cell.length_c   1.000
_cell.angle_alpha   90.00
_cell.angle_beta   90.00
_cell.angle_gamma   90.00
#
_symmetry.space_group_name_H-M   'P 1'
#
loop_
_entity.id
_entity.type
_entity.pdbx_description
1 polymer ?
#
loop_
_entity_poly.entity_id
_entity_poly.type
_entity_poly.pdbx_seq_one_letter_code
_entity_poly.pdbx_strand_id
1 'polypeptide(L)'
;MATALKADLDTMGARVARVMRQTRLRVCRGITDWPGKLLSLFVPRTAVIRKGKAHKPNEFGRLIDIVEVENGIVSDYQVLDGNPDDGSLLLPALERHQHRFGRVPHLVATDRGFWSAKNERAAHALGVKRVAIPATGKLARARLRLQRARWFRQAQRWRAAGEGRIGTLKNVFGMDRCMYKDADGRADDAMERWVGWCVFANNLVFVARALRRQEADVNQSRTTAGQSDQAAA
;
A
#
# COMPACT_ATOMS: atom_id res chain seq x y z
N MET A 1 6.64 8.09 -37.22
CA MET A 1 5.20 8.14 -36.89
C MET A 1 4.45 6.91 -37.36
N ALA A 2 4.49 6.51 -38.64
CA ALA A 2 3.81 5.33 -39.18
C ALA A 2 4.23 4.01 -38.54
N THR A 3 5.53 3.81 -38.24
CA THR A 3 6.08 2.59 -37.63
C THR A 3 5.59 2.40 -36.18
N ALA A 4 5.50 3.48 -35.39
CA ALA A 4 4.99 3.43 -34.03
C ALA A 4 3.49 3.08 -34.00
N LEU A 5 2.70 3.71 -34.88
CA LEU A 5 1.27 3.42 -35.01
C LEU A 5 1.02 1.96 -35.43
N LYS A 6 1.84 1.43 -36.34
CA LYS A 6 1.75 0.03 -36.73
C LYS A 6 2.03 -0.90 -35.55
N ALA A 7 3.07 -0.65 -34.75
CA ALA A 7 3.41 -1.45 -33.58
C ALA A 7 2.28 -1.43 -32.54
N ASP A 8 1.64 -0.26 -32.33
CA ASP A 8 0.50 -0.13 -31.43
C ASP A 8 -0.71 -0.93 -31.93
N LEU A 9 -1.01 -0.88 -33.24
CA LEU A 9 -2.10 -1.66 -33.85
C LEU A 9 -1.83 -3.17 -33.76
N ASP A 10 -0.61 -3.62 -34.01
CA ASP A 10 -0.22 -5.03 -33.90
C ASP A 10 -0.37 -5.52 -32.45
N THR A 11 0.06 -4.70 -31.49
CA THR A 11 -0.09 -4.98 -30.04
C THR A 11 -1.55 -5.08 -29.65
N MET A 12 -2.37 -4.12 -30.08
CA MET A 12 -3.81 -4.12 -29.80
C MET A 12 -4.51 -5.30 -30.46
N GLY A 13 -4.15 -5.63 -31.71
CA GLY A 13 -4.67 -6.80 -32.42
C GLY A 13 -4.40 -8.11 -31.68
N ALA A 14 -3.17 -8.29 -31.19
CA ALA A 14 -2.80 -9.45 -30.37
C ALA A 14 -3.62 -9.53 -29.06
N ARG A 15 -3.86 -8.41 -28.39
CA ARG A 15 -4.73 -8.35 -27.18
C ARG A 15 -6.17 -8.72 -27.49
N VAL A 16 -6.74 -8.21 -28.58
CA VAL A 16 -8.09 -8.55 -29.04
C VAL A 16 -8.20 -10.04 -29.36
N ALA A 17 -7.27 -10.60 -30.10
CA ALA A 17 -7.23 -12.04 -30.39
C ALA A 17 -7.21 -12.88 -29.10
N ARG A 18 -6.45 -12.44 -28.08
CA ARG A 18 -6.40 -13.09 -26.76
C ARG A 18 -7.79 -13.05 -26.07
N VAL A 19 -8.47 -11.90 -26.08
CA VAL A 19 -9.82 -11.77 -25.51
C VAL A 19 -10.81 -12.64 -26.26
N MET A 20 -10.77 -12.68 -27.58
CA MET A 20 -11.63 -13.57 -28.39
C MET A 20 -11.41 -15.04 -28.03
N ARG A 21 -10.16 -15.47 -27.88
CA ARG A 21 -9.79 -16.84 -27.46
C ARG A 21 -10.36 -17.18 -26.08
N GLN A 22 -10.15 -16.33 -25.09
CA GLN A 22 -10.66 -16.59 -23.72
C GLN A 22 -12.19 -16.63 -23.70
N THR A 23 -12.87 -15.79 -24.47
CA THR A 23 -14.33 -15.80 -24.59
C THR A 23 -14.84 -17.10 -25.19
N ARG A 24 -14.22 -17.58 -26.29
CA ARG A 24 -14.56 -18.88 -26.89
C ARG A 24 -14.34 -20.03 -25.91
N LEU A 25 -13.21 -20.04 -25.18
CA LEU A 25 -12.95 -21.07 -24.17
C LEU A 25 -14.00 -21.08 -23.09
N ARG A 26 -14.41 -19.90 -22.61
CA ARG A 26 -15.42 -19.77 -21.56
C ARG A 26 -16.83 -20.16 -22.05
N VAL A 27 -17.26 -19.61 -23.19
CA VAL A 27 -18.63 -19.77 -23.67
C VAL A 27 -18.86 -21.12 -24.32
N CYS A 28 -17.93 -21.57 -25.16
CA CYS A 28 -18.12 -22.81 -25.95
C CYS A 28 -17.58 -24.06 -25.23
N ARG A 29 -16.66 -23.92 -24.27
CA ARG A 29 -16.00 -25.07 -23.61
C ARG A 29 -16.14 -25.05 -22.07
N GLY A 30 -16.77 -24.04 -21.46
CA GLY A 30 -16.93 -23.91 -20.02
C GLY A 30 -15.62 -23.67 -19.24
N ILE A 31 -14.49 -23.44 -19.94
CA ILE A 31 -13.17 -23.24 -19.30
C ILE A 31 -13.11 -21.84 -18.71
N THR A 32 -13.13 -21.74 -17.38
CA THR A 32 -13.16 -20.48 -16.64
C THR A 32 -11.81 -20.10 -15.98
N ASP A 33 -10.84 -20.99 -15.98
CA ASP A 33 -9.54 -20.86 -15.29
C ASP A 33 -8.33 -20.76 -16.21
N TRP A 34 -8.55 -20.47 -17.50
CA TRP A 34 -7.46 -20.34 -18.45
C TRP A 34 -6.43 -19.30 -17.98
N PRO A 35 -5.12 -19.68 -17.84
CA PRO A 35 -4.09 -18.82 -17.26
C PRO A 35 -3.73 -17.62 -18.14
N GLY A 36 -4.07 -17.69 -19.44
CA GLY A 36 -3.85 -16.60 -20.38
C GLY A 36 -4.87 -15.48 -20.37
N LYS A 37 -5.72 -15.33 -19.35
CA LYS A 37 -6.75 -14.29 -19.31
C LYS A 37 -6.18 -12.88 -19.38
N LEU A 38 -6.85 -12.04 -20.17
CA LEU A 38 -6.63 -10.60 -20.23
C LEU A 38 -7.90 -9.92 -19.70
N LEU A 39 -7.75 -9.12 -18.63
CA LEU A 39 -8.88 -8.48 -17.94
C LEU A 39 -9.15 -7.08 -18.46
N SER A 40 -8.17 -6.44 -19.06
CA SER A 40 -8.29 -5.12 -19.69
C SER A 40 -7.46 -5.08 -20.95
N LEU A 41 -8.03 -4.57 -22.03
CA LEU A 41 -7.32 -4.34 -23.29
C LEU A 41 -6.29 -3.22 -23.16
N PHE A 42 -6.62 -2.19 -22.37
CA PHE A 42 -5.81 -1.00 -22.23
C PHE A 42 -4.78 -1.10 -21.11
N VAL A 43 -5.07 -1.87 -20.05
CA VAL A 43 -4.17 -2.12 -18.92
C VAL A 43 -3.97 -3.62 -18.76
N PRO A 44 -3.05 -4.24 -19.52
CA PRO A 44 -2.87 -5.70 -19.56
C PRO A 44 -2.50 -6.33 -18.21
N ARG A 45 -1.87 -5.58 -17.33
CA ARG A 45 -1.47 -6.03 -15.97
C ARG A 45 -2.59 -5.90 -14.93
N THR A 46 -3.82 -5.58 -15.35
CA THR A 46 -4.98 -5.60 -14.45
C THR A 46 -5.15 -7.00 -13.87
N ALA A 47 -5.19 -7.09 -12.54
CA ALA A 47 -5.42 -8.32 -11.80
C ALA A 47 -6.83 -8.37 -11.22
N VAL A 48 -7.29 -9.57 -10.87
CA VAL A 48 -8.50 -9.78 -10.04
C VAL A 48 -8.07 -9.73 -8.58
N ILE A 49 -8.57 -8.75 -7.84
CA ILE A 49 -8.35 -8.61 -6.41
C ILE A 49 -9.53 -9.21 -5.68
N ARG A 50 -9.33 -10.33 -4.98
CA ARG A 50 -10.37 -11.00 -4.21
C ARG A 50 -10.46 -10.37 -2.81
N LYS A 51 -11.60 -9.77 -2.47
CA LYS A 51 -11.78 -9.07 -1.19
C LYS A 51 -12.57 -9.86 -0.14
N GLY A 52 -13.04 -11.04 -0.42
CA GLY A 52 -13.83 -11.83 0.54
C GLY A 52 -15.14 -11.17 1.03
N LYS A 53 -15.58 -10.08 0.40
CA LYS A 53 -16.84 -9.38 0.74
C LYS A 53 -18.00 -9.99 -0.04
N ALA A 54 -19.12 -10.28 0.64
CA ALA A 54 -20.29 -10.94 0.03
C ALA A 54 -20.87 -10.16 -1.17
N HIS A 55 -20.95 -8.84 -1.07
CA HIS A 55 -21.57 -8.01 -2.13
C HIS A 55 -20.63 -7.61 -3.28
N LYS A 56 -19.30 -7.66 -3.06
CA LYS A 56 -18.31 -7.28 -4.07
C LYS A 56 -17.07 -8.15 -3.93
N PRO A 57 -17.16 -9.42 -4.34
CA PRO A 57 -16.10 -10.41 -4.09
C PRO A 57 -14.82 -10.12 -4.89
N ASN A 58 -14.93 -9.49 -6.04
CA ASN A 58 -13.83 -9.20 -6.94
C ASN A 58 -13.74 -7.71 -7.26
N GLU A 59 -12.56 -7.15 -7.17
CA GLU A 59 -12.20 -5.86 -7.75
C GLU A 59 -11.17 -6.08 -8.85
N PHE A 60 -11.10 -5.15 -9.79
CA PHE A 60 -10.15 -5.19 -10.89
C PHE A 60 -9.20 -4.00 -10.77
N GLY A 61 -7.92 -4.25 -10.88
CA GLY A 61 -6.91 -3.20 -10.76
C GLY A 61 -5.53 -3.75 -10.48
N ARG A 62 -4.66 -2.89 -9.97
CA ARG A 62 -3.34 -3.24 -9.45
C ARG A 62 -3.31 -3.05 -7.95
N LEU A 63 -2.66 -3.96 -7.25
CA LEU A 63 -2.39 -3.82 -5.82
C LEU A 63 -1.24 -2.84 -5.62
N ILE A 64 -1.34 -2.07 -4.56
CA ILE A 64 -0.30 -1.14 -4.12
C ILE A 64 0.03 -1.49 -2.67
N ASP A 65 1.27 -1.87 -2.43
CA ASP A 65 1.83 -1.98 -1.09
C ASP A 65 2.23 -0.60 -0.61
N ILE A 66 1.84 -0.23 0.61
CA ILE A 66 2.10 1.09 1.20
C ILE A 66 2.68 0.89 2.59
N VAL A 67 3.84 1.47 2.82
CA VAL A 67 4.49 1.50 4.12
C VAL A 67 4.31 2.87 4.74
N GLU A 68 3.46 2.96 5.76
CA GLU A 68 3.25 4.16 6.56
C GLU A 68 4.15 4.15 7.80
N VAL A 69 4.76 5.28 8.10
CA VAL A 69 5.49 5.53 9.35
C VAL A 69 4.71 6.51 10.22
N GLU A 70 5.28 6.94 11.33
CA GLU A 70 4.66 7.86 12.27
C GLU A 70 4.15 9.14 11.58
N ASN A 71 3.13 9.77 12.17
CA ASN A 71 2.53 11.02 11.72
C ASN A 71 1.87 10.97 10.32
N GLY A 72 1.55 9.77 9.80
CA GLY A 72 0.84 9.62 8.55
C GLY A 72 1.68 9.81 7.30
N ILE A 73 3.00 9.77 7.45
CA ILE A 73 3.94 9.83 6.33
C ILE A 73 4.04 8.45 5.68
N VAL A 74 3.86 8.39 4.39
CA VAL A 74 4.14 7.20 3.58
C VAL A 74 5.62 7.18 3.23
N SER A 75 6.36 6.24 3.81
CA SER A 75 7.82 6.15 3.63
C SER A 75 8.23 5.33 2.41
N ASP A 76 7.35 4.42 1.96
CA ASP A 76 7.59 3.57 0.80
C ASP A 76 6.27 3.14 0.17
N TYR A 77 6.30 2.87 -1.14
CA TYR A 77 5.20 2.26 -1.86
C TYR A 77 5.73 1.36 -2.99
N GLN A 78 4.95 0.39 -3.37
CA GLN A 78 5.25 -0.48 -4.51
C GLN A 78 3.96 -0.81 -5.25
N VAL A 79 3.97 -0.66 -6.57
CA VAL A 79 2.89 -1.12 -7.44
C VAL A 79 3.16 -2.57 -7.80
N LEU A 80 2.31 -3.48 -7.33
CA LEU A 80 2.53 -4.91 -7.41
C LEU A 80 2.03 -5.49 -8.74
N ASP A 81 2.70 -6.54 -9.19
CA ASP A 81 2.24 -7.36 -10.30
C ASP A 81 1.35 -8.49 -9.80
N GLY A 82 0.18 -8.63 -10.43
CA GLY A 82 -0.77 -9.67 -10.06
C GLY A 82 -1.41 -9.44 -8.69
N ASN A 83 -1.55 -10.52 -7.94
CA ASN A 83 -2.12 -10.53 -6.60
C ASN A 83 -1.25 -11.44 -5.70
N PRO A 84 -0.04 -10.97 -5.31
CA PRO A 84 0.83 -11.74 -4.44
C PRO A 84 0.18 -11.92 -3.05
N ASP A 85 0.61 -12.96 -2.35
CA ASP A 85 0.22 -13.20 -0.97
C ASP A 85 0.79 -12.12 -0.05
N ASP A 86 -0.03 -11.58 0.85
CA ASP A 86 0.37 -10.53 1.79
C ASP A 86 1.60 -10.92 2.60
N GLY A 87 1.67 -12.19 3.00
CA GLY A 87 2.81 -12.71 3.77
C GLY A 87 4.14 -12.59 3.02
N SER A 88 4.14 -12.62 1.70
CA SER A 88 5.34 -12.49 0.88
C SER A 88 5.89 -11.07 0.82
N LEU A 89 5.09 -10.05 1.18
CA LEU A 89 5.44 -8.65 1.06
C LEU A 89 6.19 -8.09 2.28
N LEU A 90 6.08 -8.75 3.46
CA LEU A 90 6.63 -8.23 4.71
C LEU A 90 8.14 -8.03 4.68
N LEU A 91 8.88 -9.07 4.34
CA LEU A 91 10.34 -9.02 4.38
C LEU A 91 10.91 -8.05 3.34
N PRO A 92 10.47 -8.08 2.07
CA PRO A 92 10.91 -7.09 1.08
C PRO A 92 10.62 -5.64 1.53
N ALA A 93 9.48 -5.37 2.18
CA ALA A 93 9.17 -4.04 2.70
C ALA A 93 10.13 -3.61 3.82
N LEU A 94 10.47 -4.51 4.75
CA LEU A 94 11.45 -4.26 5.81
C LEU A 94 12.86 -4.04 5.26
N GLU A 95 13.27 -4.81 4.26
CA GLU A 95 14.57 -4.68 3.59
C GLU A 95 14.66 -3.33 2.84
N ARG A 96 13.61 -2.93 2.11
CA ARG A 96 13.56 -1.61 1.46
C ARG A 96 13.63 -0.48 2.49
N HIS A 97 12.93 -0.63 3.62
CA HIS A 97 12.99 0.33 4.72
C HIS A 97 14.43 0.44 5.28
N GLN A 98 15.08 -0.70 5.54
CA GLN A 98 16.46 -0.73 6.02
C GLN A 98 17.43 -0.09 5.02
N HIS A 99 17.28 -0.40 3.73
CA HIS A 99 18.12 0.18 2.69
C HIS A 99 17.95 1.71 2.61
N ARG A 100 16.71 2.20 2.73
CA ARG A 100 16.39 3.64 2.62
C ARG A 100 16.82 4.46 3.83
N PHE A 101 16.67 3.91 5.04
CA PHE A 101 16.90 4.63 6.30
C PHE A 101 18.13 4.17 7.07
N GLY A 102 18.89 3.20 6.57
CA GLY A 102 20.07 2.64 7.23
C GLY A 102 19.76 1.84 8.50
N ARG A 103 18.47 1.62 8.81
CA ARG A 103 18.03 0.90 10.01
C ARG A 103 16.69 0.23 9.79
N VAL A 104 16.42 -0.86 10.51
CA VAL A 104 15.09 -1.48 10.56
C VAL A 104 14.18 -0.71 11.52
N PRO A 105 12.84 -0.77 11.34
CA PRO A 105 11.91 -0.15 12.27
C PRO A 105 11.96 -0.86 13.64
N HIS A 106 11.80 -0.08 14.72
CA HIS A 106 11.69 -0.65 16.05
C HIS A 106 10.44 -1.54 16.21
N LEU A 107 9.34 -1.13 15.58
CA LEU A 107 8.06 -1.81 15.60
C LEU A 107 7.50 -1.89 14.19
N VAL A 108 6.97 -3.06 13.82
CA VAL A 108 6.15 -3.27 12.62
C VAL A 108 4.76 -3.77 13.03
N ALA A 109 3.73 -3.20 12.41
CA ALA A 109 2.34 -3.60 12.60
C ALA A 109 1.66 -3.82 11.24
N THR A 110 1.10 -4.99 11.04
CA THR A 110 0.44 -5.36 9.78
C THR A 110 -0.88 -6.08 10.03
N ASP A 111 -1.60 -6.37 8.96
CA ASP A 111 -2.78 -7.23 8.96
C ASP A 111 -2.44 -8.67 9.29
N ARG A 112 -3.50 -9.43 9.65
CA ARG A 112 -3.38 -10.87 9.88
C ARG A 112 -2.93 -11.64 8.64
N GLY A 113 -3.17 -11.12 7.42
CA GLY A 113 -2.74 -11.73 6.16
C GLY A 113 -1.22 -11.89 6.06
N PHE A 114 -0.48 -11.03 6.72
CA PHE A 114 0.99 -11.09 6.77
C PHE A 114 1.53 -12.12 7.76
N TRP A 115 0.65 -12.72 8.58
CA TRP A 115 1.12 -13.58 9.66
C TRP A 115 1.58 -14.95 9.19
N SER A 116 2.79 -15.28 9.53
CA SER A 116 3.32 -16.63 9.62
C SER A 116 4.42 -16.66 10.68
N ALA A 117 4.63 -17.81 11.32
CA ALA A 117 5.74 -17.97 12.25
C ALA A 117 7.11 -17.76 11.58
N LYS A 118 7.20 -17.99 10.27
CA LYS A 118 8.39 -17.71 9.45
C LYS A 118 8.61 -16.21 9.35
N ASN A 119 7.59 -15.44 8.98
CA ASN A 119 7.68 -13.99 8.81
C ASN A 119 8.04 -13.28 10.12
N GLU A 120 7.41 -13.68 11.23
CA GLU A 120 7.71 -13.10 12.54
C GLU A 120 9.17 -13.35 12.94
N ARG A 121 9.64 -14.59 12.80
CA ARG A 121 11.05 -14.92 13.07
C ARG A 121 12.03 -14.16 12.17
N ALA A 122 11.71 -14.07 10.89
CA ALA A 122 12.56 -13.38 9.94
C ALA A 122 12.60 -11.86 10.20
N ALA A 123 11.48 -11.23 10.57
CA ALA A 123 11.46 -9.83 10.98
C ALA A 123 12.31 -9.59 12.24
N HIS A 124 12.25 -10.49 13.23
CA HIS A 124 13.14 -10.43 14.40
C HIS A 124 14.61 -10.65 14.03
N ALA A 125 14.91 -11.57 13.11
CA ALA A 125 16.27 -11.81 12.63
C ALA A 125 16.89 -10.59 11.92
N LEU A 126 16.06 -9.78 11.21
CA LEU A 126 16.47 -8.50 10.65
C LEU A 126 16.73 -7.42 11.73
N GLY A 127 16.32 -7.63 12.97
CA GLY A 127 16.53 -6.71 14.08
C GLY A 127 15.28 -5.95 14.55
N VAL A 128 14.10 -6.20 13.98
CA VAL A 128 12.84 -5.59 14.45
C VAL A 128 12.53 -6.05 15.87
N LYS A 129 12.43 -5.12 16.80
CA LYS A 129 12.23 -5.43 18.24
C LYS A 129 10.80 -5.86 18.56
N ARG A 130 9.81 -5.28 17.91
CA ARG A 130 8.39 -5.54 18.16
C ARG A 130 7.66 -5.82 16.86
N VAL A 131 7.09 -7.04 16.76
CA VAL A 131 6.32 -7.49 15.60
C VAL A 131 4.87 -7.67 16.02
N ALA A 132 4.00 -6.77 15.58
CA ALA A 132 2.57 -6.76 15.91
C ALA A 132 1.74 -7.27 14.73
N ILE A 133 1.84 -8.56 14.42
CA ILE A 133 1.04 -9.24 13.39
C ILE A 133 0.03 -10.15 14.10
N PRO A 134 -1.29 -9.95 13.95
CA PRO A 134 -2.28 -10.82 14.57
C PRO A 134 -2.22 -12.22 13.97
N ALA A 135 -1.96 -13.21 14.82
CA ALA A 135 -1.95 -14.61 14.41
C ALA A 135 -3.38 -15.15 14.22
N THR A 136 -3.55 -16.11 13.33
CA THR A 136 -4.81 -16.76 13.00
C THR A 136 -4.87 -18.20 13.52
N GLY A 137 -6.07 -18.76 13.59
CA GLY A 137 -6.30 -20.15 14.02
C GLY A 137 -6.30 -20.36 15.53
N LYS A 138 -6.03 -21.59 15.95
CA LYS A 138 -5.99 -21.96 17.36
C LYS A 138 -4.66 -21.51 17.99
N LEU A 139 -4.71 -20.51 18.85
CA LEU A 139 -3.53 -19.84 19.39
C LEU A 139 -3.08 -20.47 20.72
N ALA A 140 -1.76 -20.63 20.86
CA ALA A 140 -1.14 -20.99 22.13
C ALA A 140 -1.35 -19.87 23.19
N ARG A 141 -1.37 -20.26 24.48
CA ARG A 141 -1.57 -19.28 25.59
C ARG A 141 -0.57 -18.12 25.58
N ALA A 142 0.70 -18.40 25.24
CA ALA A 142 1.74 -17.38 25.14
C ALA A 142 1.40 -16.34 24.04
N ARG A 143 0.91 -16.79 22.88
CA ARG A 143 0.51 -15.91 21.79
C ARG A 143 -0.69 -15.05 22.16
N LEU A 144 -1.68 -15.62 22.85
CA LEU A 144 -2.83 -14.88 23.36
C LEU A 144 -2.40 -13.79 24.35
N ARG A 145 -1.46 -14.07 25.26
CA ARG A 145 -0.89 -13.07 26.18
C ARG A 145 -0.20 -11.94 25.42
N LEU A 146 0.62 -12.28 24.40
CA LEU A 146 1.30 -11.31 23.56
C LEU A 146 0.31 -10.38 22.86
N GLN A 147 -0.73 -10.91 22.22
CA GLN A 147 -1.73 -10.09 21.51
C GLN A 147 -2.59 -9.24 22.46
N ARG A 148 -2.70 -9.64 23.75
CA ARG A 148 -3.37 -8.87 24.80
C ARG A 148 -2.48 -7.78 25.41
N ALA A 149 -1.17 -7.80 25.18
CA ALA A 149 -0.24 -6.81 25.71
C ALA A 149 -0.63 -5.39 25.24
N ARG A 150 -0.43 -4.40 26.12
CA ARG A 150 -0.79 -3.00 25.84
C ARG A 150 -0.14 -2.47 24.56
N TRP A 151 1.16 -2.71 24.39
CA TRP A 151 1.92 -2.26 23.21
C TRP A 151 1.40 -2.88 21.92
N PHE A 152 1.04 -4.18 21.92
CA PHE A 152 0.52 -4.87 20.74
C PHE A 152 -0.82 -4.29 20.31
N ARG A 153 -1.74 -4.10 21.28
CA ARG A 153 -3.05 -3.48 21.00
C ARG A 153 -2.92 -2.05 20.53
N GLN A 154 -1.98 -1.29 21.08
CA GLN A 154 -1.70 0.08 20.63
C GLN A 154 -1.16 0.10 19.20
N ALA A 155 -0.23 -0.79 18.85
CA ALA A 155 0.29 -0.94 17.50
C ALA A 155 -0.82 -1.31 16.49
N GLN A 156 -1.73 -2.22 16.88
CA GLN A 156 -2.87 -2.57 16.02
C GLN A 156 -3.90 -1.44 15.88
N ARG A 157 -4.13 -0.62 16.90
CA ARG A 157 -4.95 0.59 16.79
C ARG A 157 -4.31 1.62 15.85
N TRP A 158 -3.02 1.81 15.98
CA TRP A 158 -2.27 2.70 15.07
C TRP A 158 -2.36 2.21 13.61
N ARG A 159 -2.16 0.92 13.37
CA ARG A 159 -2.36 0.34 12.05
C ARG A 159 -3.79 0.53 11.52
N ALA A 160 -4.81 0.29 12.36
CA ALA A 160 -6.20 0.48 11.95
C ALA A 160 -6.50 1.95 11.56
N ALA A 161 -5.86 2.92 12.19
CA ALA A 161 -5.93 4.32 11.77
C ALA A 161 -5.31 4.55 10.38
N GLY A 162 -4.32 3.74 9.97
CA GLY A 162 -3.73 3.74 8.62
C GLY A 162 -4.71 3.32 7.51
N GLU A 163 -5.78 2.58 7.82
CA GLU A 163 -6.83 2.28 6.83
C GLU A 163 -7.49 3.56 6.31
N GLY A 164 -7.64 4.58 7.17
CA GLY A 164 -8.06 5.91 6.77
C GLY A 164 -7.09 6.59 5.80
N ARG A 165 -5.80 6.23 5.85
CA ARG A 165 -4.78 6.74 4.93
C ARG A 165 -5.01 6.26 3.50
N ILE A 166 -5.28 4.98 3.32
CA ILE A 166 -5.61 4.42 2.00
C ILE A 166 -6.85 5.10 1.44
N GLY A 167 -7.87 5.34 2.29
CA GLY A 167 -9.05 6.12 1.92
C GLY A 167 -8.70 7.55 1.50
N THR A 168 -7.82 8.23 2.24
CA THR A 168 -7.34 9.57 1.91
C THR A 168 -6.56 9.60 0.60
N LEU A 169 -5.63 8.68 0.40
CA LEU A 169 -4.87 8.57 -0.84
C LEU A 169 -5.79 8.35 -2.05
N LYS A 170 -6.81 7.53 -1.91
CA LYS A 170 -7.79 7.26 -2.97
C LYS A 170 -8.71 8.45 -3.22
N ASN A 171 -9.36 8.96 -2.19
CA ASN A 171 -10.48 9.90 -2.33
C ASN A 171 -10.04 11.36 -2.41
N VAL A 172 -8.91 11.71 -1.78
CA VAL A 172 -8.41 13.10 -1.74
C VAL A 172 -7.30 13.32 -2.75
N PHE A 173 -6.40 12.33 -2.90
CA PHE A 173 -5.24 12.45 -3.78
C PHE A 173 -5.39 11.68 -5.11
N GLY A 174 -6.56 11.07 -5.37
CA GLY A 174 -6.92 10.47 -6.66
C GLY A 174 -6.20 9.15 -6.97
N MET A 175 -5.69 8.43 -5.95
CA MET A 175 -4.98 7.16 -6.16
C MET A 175 -5.91 6.02 -6.62
N ASP A 176 -7.23 6.20 -6.55
CA ASP A 176 -8.23 5.22 -6.99
C ASP A 176 -8.24 5.03 -8.51
N ARG A 177 -7.79 6.03 -9.28
CA ARG A 177 -7.78 5.98 -10.74
C ARG A 177 -6.53 6.66 -11.30
N CYS A 178 -5.70 5.87 -11.98
CA CYS A 178 -4.55 6.42 -12.71
C CYS A 178 -5.03 7.30 -13.87
N MET A 179 -4.62 8.58 -13.85
CA MET A 179 -4.95 9.56 -14.90
C MET A 179 -3.86 9.64 -15.98
N TYR A 180 -2.71 9.04 -15.76
CA TYR A 180 -1.67 8.98 -16.77
C TYR A 180 -2.03 7.96 -17.84
N LYS A 181 -1.93 8.40 -19.08
CA LYS A 181 -1.98 7.51 -20.24
C LYS A 181 -0.56 7.10 -20.58
N ASP A 182 -0.44 5.85 -20.98
CA ASP A 182 0.82 5.30 -21.43
C ASP A 182 1.08 5.80 -22.85
N ALA A 183 1.96 6.78 -23.00
CA ALA A 183 2.31 7.32 -24.31
C ALA A 183 3.26 6.41 -25.11
N ASP A 184 4.01 5.55 -24.40
CA ASP A 184 5.14 4.80 -24.96
C ASP A 184 5.08 3.28 -24.74
N GLY A 185 3.91 2.71 -24.43
CA GLY A 185 3.78 1.27 -24.14
C GLY A 185 4.39 0.84 -22.79
N ARG A 186 4.81 1.79 -21.94
CA ARG A 186 5.36 1.56 -20.59
C ARG A 186 4.31 1.72 -19.52
N ALA A 187 3.24 0.91 -19.61
CA ALA A 187 2.09 0.98 -18.67
C ALA A 187 2.50 0.98 -17.19
N ASP A 188 3.63 0.41 -16.85
CA ASP A 188 4.11 0.31 -15.48
C ASP A 188 4.58 1.62 -14.90
N ASP A 189 5.36 2.36 -15.67
CA ASP A 189 5.89 3.66 -15.24
C ASP A 189 4.77 4.69 -15.01
N ALA A 190 3.66 4.60 -15.74
CA ALA A 190 2.54 5.52 -15.62
C ALA A 190 1.82 5.33 -14.28
N MET A 191 1.53 4.09 -13.88
CA MET A 191 0.88 3.79 -12.60
C MET A 191 1.79 4.11 -11.42
N GLU A 192 3.07 3.75 -11.52
CA GLU A 192 4.04 4.01 -10.47
C GLU A 192 4.26 5.51 -10.25
N ARG A 193 4.40 6.28 -11.33
CA ARG A 193 4.47 7.75 -11.26
C ARG A 193 3.20 8.37 -10.67
N TRP A 194 2.03 7.86 -11.06
CA TRP A 194 0.77 8.36 -10.51
C TRP A 194 0.68 8.14 -9.00
N VAL A 195 0.96 6.92 -8.54
CA VAL A 195 0.99 6.60 -7.11
C VAL A 195 2.02 7.45 -6.38
N GLY A 196 3.21 7.64 -6.97
CA GLY A 196 4.25 8.51 -6.43
C GLY A 196 3.78 9.94 -6.20
N TRP A 197 3.05 10.53 -7.14
CA TRP A 197 2.48 11.87 -6.98
C TRP A 197 1.42 11.93 -5.88
N CYS A 198 0.56 10.91 -5.76
CA CYS A 198 -0.44 10.82 -4.69
C CYS A 198 0.23 10.74 -3.31
N VAL A 199 1.27 9.92 -3.19
CA VAL A 199 2.08 9.78 -1.96
C VAL A 199 2.82 11.08 -1.65
N PHE A 200 3.43 11.72 -2.64
CA PHE A 200 4.13 12.99 -2.47
C PHE A 200 3.18 14.09 -1.97
N ALA A 201 2.01 14.23 -2.60
CA ALA A 201 1.00 15.21 -2.18
C ALA A 201 0.50 14.95 -0.76
N ASN A 202 0.25 13.67 -0.39
CA ASN A 202 -0.09 13.28 0.97
C ASN A 202 1.00 13.73 1.95
N ASN A 203 2.25 13.39 1.68
CA ASN A 203 3.37 13.69 2.58
C ASN A 203 3.57 15.20 2.74
N LEU A 204 3.46 15.99 1.68
CA LEU A 204 3.52 17.45 1.75
C LEU A 204 2.47 18.03 2.69
N VAL A 205 1.23 17.56 2.62
CA VAL A 205 0.15 18.03 3.50
C VAL A 205 0.46 17.70 4.96
N PHE A 206 1.01 16.52 5.24
CA PHE A 206 1.36 16.13 6.62
C PHE A 206 2.55 16.91 7.16
N VAL A 207 3.58 17.14 6.34
CA VAL A 207 4.73 17.99 6.71
C VAL A 207 4.26 19.43 6.97
N ALA A 208 3.45 20.01 6.10
CA ALA A 208 2.91 21.35 6.29
C ALA A 208 2.07 21.48 7.58
N ARG A 209 1.27 20.46 7.89
CA ARG A 209 0.50 20.43 9.15
C ARG A 209 1.41 20.32 10.38
N ALA A 210 2.47 19.54 10.30
CA ALA A 210 3.44 19.41 11.40
C ALA A 210 4.18 20.73 11.64
N LEU A 211 4.64 21.41 10.60
CA LEU A 211 5.28 22.72 10.70
C LEU A 211 4.35 23.78 11.31
N ARG A 212 3.09 23.86 10.88
CA ARG A 212 2.10 24.79 11.47
C ARG A 212 1.85 24.52 12.96
N ARG A 213 1.81 23.26 13.38
CA ARG A 213 1.66 22.92 14.80
C ARG A 213 2.87 23.39 15.60
N GLN A 214 4.07 23.13 15.09
CA GLN A 214 5.30 23.57 15.72
C GLN A 214 5.37 25.09 15.87
N GLU A 215 4.99 25.83 14.84
CA GLU A 215 4.89 27.30 14.90
C GLU A 215 3.88 27.78 15.94
N ALA A 216 2.71 27.14 16.02
CA ALA A 216 1.68 27.47 17.00
C ALA A 216 2.16 27.21 18.43
N ASP A 217 2.84 26.08 18.68
CA ASP A 217 3.37 25.72 20.00
C ASP A 217 4.47 26.72 20.44
N VAL A 218 5.35 27.13 19.53
CA VAL A 218 6.38 28.15 19.78
C VAL A 218 5.75 29.52 20.13
N ASN A 219 4.73 29.93 19.37
CA ASN A 219 4.05 31.21 19.62
C ASN A 219 3.30 31.18 20.96
N GLN A 220 2.64 30.07 21.30
CA GLN A 220 1.97 29.90 22.57
C GLN A 220 2.94 29.96 23.76
N SER A 221 4.11 29.32 23.64
CA SER A 221 5.16 29.35 24.65
C SER A 221 5.73 30.75 24.86
N ARG A 222 5.86 31.55 23.79
CA ARG A 222 6.32 32.94 23.86
C ARG A 222 5.28 33.84 24.55
N THR A 223 4.00 33.65 24.27
CA THR A 223 2.93 34.43 24.87
C THR A 223 2.79 34.17 26.39
N THR A 224 2.94 32.92 26.80
CA THR A 224 2.92 32.53 28.22
C THR A 224 4.12 33.05 28.98
N ALA A 225 5.31 33.04 28.39
CA ALA A 225 6.51 33.62 29.01
C ALA A 225 6.39 35.14 29.19
N GLY A 226 5.87 35.88 28.20
CA GLY A 226 5.68 37.32 28.27
C GLY A 226 4.61 37.74 29.30
N GLN A 227 3.60 36.90 29.55
CA GLN A 227 2.58 37.16 30.60
C GLN A 227 3.10 36.88 32.00
N SER A 228 4.01 35.93 32.21
CA SER A 228 4.66 35.66 33.49
C SER A 228 5.61 36.77 33.92
N ASP A 229 6.31 37.38 32.96
CA ASP A 229 7.22 38.51 33.24
C ASP A 229 6.46 39.79 33.59
N GLN A 230 5.28 40.02 32.99
CA GLN A 230 4.42 41.15 33.33
C GLN A 230 3.69 41.01 34.67
N ALA A 231 3.47 39.79 35.16
CA ALA A 231 2.85 39.53 36.45
C ALA A 231 3.85 39.58 37.63
N ALA A 232 5.15 39.58 37.33
CA ALA A 232 6.23 39.62 38.32
C ALA A 232 6.86 41.01 38.49
N ALA A 233 6.43 41.98 37.70
CA ALA A 233 6.84 43.41 37.78
C ALA A 233 5.73 44.26 38.43
#